data_53f0594ed5ca5ca9dbb465b91fac5b90
#
_entry.id   53f0594ed5ca5ca9dbb465b91fac5b90
#
_cell.length_a   1.000
_cell.length_b   1.000
_cell.length_c   1.000
_cell.angle_alpha   90.00
_cell.angle_beta   90.00
_cell.angle_gamma   90.00
#
_symmetry.space_group_name_H-M   'P 1'
#
loop_
_entity.id
_entity.type
_entity.pdbx_description
1 polymer ?
#
loop_
_entity_poly.entity_id
_entity_poly.type
_entity_poly.pdbx_seq_one_letter_code
_entity_poly.pdbx_strand_id
1 'polypeptide(L)'
;MDESRPLTVSEAFTLYEKDLVARGGNPYNAEHPRTHLPAVILNKPVSLLGATELRRWRDSLLAKGLAPGTVNRAKTGLRAALELAAAHDPRITNQRAWKVGLSALPDAHRARNVILDDATVRRIVRAAYDHDRALGLMIEVAAVTGARLSQLARLEVADLQADGPEPRLLMPLSAKGRARNKRHERRPVPITPALAAVLKQEAQGRAPDAPLLLRANGERWGHGRRRHHRNDFRAVIEAAALDPDVVTLSALRHSSIVRMLLVNTPIRIVSTLHDTSVKMIERTYSRHIAEHTDALARRALLDVSQRLADSNVVPMKA
;
A
#
# COMPACT_ATOMS: atom_id res chain seq x y z
N MET A 1 -13.32 31.40 15.29
CA MET A 1 -12.65 32.03 14.13
C MET A 1 -13.24 33.42 14.02
N ASP A 2 -12.42 34.40 13.81
CA ASP A 2 -12.90 35.78 13.58
C ASP A 2 -13.58 35.84 12.21
N GLU A 3 -14.91 36.01 12.22
CA GLU A 3 -15.72 36.05 10.99
C GLU A 3 -15.48 37.34 10.17
N SER A 4 -14.76 38.30 10.72
CA SER A 4 -14.53 39.60 10.09
C SER A 4 -13.48 39.58 8.98
N ARG A 5 -12.52 38.64 8.99
CA ARG A 5 -11.44 38.56 8.01
C ARG A 5 -11.48 37.27 7.16
N PRO A 6 -10.97 37.34 5.90
CA PRO A 6 -10.88 36.17 5.05
C PRO A 6 -9.93 35.10 5.62
N LEU A 7 -10.28 33.81 5.46
CA LEU A 7 -9.43 32.70 5.85
C LEU A 7 -8.09 32.73 5.12
N THR A 8 -6.99 32.58 5.87
CA THR A 8 -5.64 32.37 5.31
C THR A 8 -5.42 30.92 4.90
N VAL A 9 -4.41 30.66 4.08
CA VAL A 9 -4.00 29.29 3.70
C VAL A 9 -3.62 28.47 4.93
N SER A 10 -2.96 29.07 5.92
CA SER A 10 -2.60 28.41 7.18
C SER A 10 -3.83 27.96 7.96
N GLU A 11 -4.86 28.79 8.02
CA GLU A 11 -6.14 28.47 8.68
C GLU A 11 -6.92 27.40 7.89
N ALA A 12 -6.87 27.44 6.55
CA ALA A 12 -7.42 26.40 5.70
C ALA A 12 -6.81 25.01 6.00
N PHE A 13 -5.49 24.94 6.22
CA PHE A 13 -4.85 23.70 6.66
C PHE A 13 -5.27 23.27 8.05
N THR A 14 -5.44 24.18 8.99
CA THR A 14 -5.90 23.87 10.35
C THR A 14 -7.33 23.31 10.31
N LEU A 15 -8.20 23.89 9.48
CA LEU A 15 -9.56 23.40 9.24
C LEU A 15 -9.52 21.97 8.63
N TYR A 16 -8.68 21.77 7.62
CA TYR A 16 -8.55 20.49 6.94
C TYR A 16 -7.97 19.40 7.85
N GLU A 17 -7.03 19.72 8.71
CA GLU A 17 -6.47 18.79 9.70
C GLU A 17 -7.53 18.35 10.71
N LYS A 18 -8.34 19.29 11.24
CA LYS A 18 -9.46 18.99 12.13
C LYS A 18 -10.49 18.07 11.47
N ASP A 19 -10.87 18.35 10.20
CA ASP A 19 -11.77 17.50 9.43
C ASP A 19 -11.18 16.10 9.19
N LEU A 20 -9.89 16.00 8.85
CA LEU A 20 -9.20 14.71 8.71
C LEU A 20 -9.26 13.90 10.00
N VAL A 21 -8.97 14.49 11.16
CA VAL A 21 -9.02 13.82 12.46
C VAL A 21 -10.44 13.37 12.77
N ALA A 22 -11.43 14.24 12.62
CA ALA A 22 -12.83 13.94 12.90
C ALA A 22 -13.36 12.74 12.10
N ARG A 23 -12.97 12.61 10.83
CA ARG A 23 -13.37 11.47 9.98
C ARG A 23 -12.37 10.30 9.99
N GLY A 24 -11.39 10.29 10.93
CA GLY A 24 -10.41 9.22 11.08
C GLY A 24 -9.37 9.15 9.94
N GLY A 25 -9.16 10.25 9.21
CA GLY A 25 -8.11 10.40 8.21
C GLY A 25 -6.72 10.59 8.83
N ASN A 26 -5.69 10.57 7.99
CA ASN A 26 -4.32 10.77 8.46
C ASN A 26 -3.96 12.26 8.46
N PRO A 27 -3.67 12.89 9.62
CA PRO A 27 -3.27 14.30 9.73
C PRO A 27 -2.06 14.68 8.86
N TYR A 28 -1.18 13.72 8.59
CA TYR A 28 -0.02 13.90 7.71
C TYR A 28 -0.40 14.45 6.32
N ASN A 29 -1.62 14.20 5.85
CA ASN A 29 -2.09 14.73 4.57
C ASN A 29 -2.28 16.25 4.58
N ALA A 30 -2.45 16.87 5.74
CA ALA A 30 -2.45 18.32 5.92
C ALA A 30 -1.03 18.83 6.28
N GLU A 31 -0.30 18.12 7.14
CA GLU A 31 1.05 18.49 7.59
C GLU A 31 2.06 18.52 6.42
N HIS A 32 2.12 17.46 5.62
CA HIS A 32 3.10 17.31 4.55
C HIS A 32 3.08 18.44 3.52
N PRO A 33 1.95 18.87 2.92
CA PRO A 33 1.96 20.00 1.99
C PRO A 33 2.33 21.32 2.68
N ARG A 34 1.95 21.50 3.95
CA ARG A 34 2.24 22.69 4.73
C ARG A 34 3.74 22.94 4.89
N THR A 35 4.55 21.86 5.07
CA THR A 35 6.00 21.98 5.20
C THR A 35 6.70 22.45 3.91
N HIS A 36 6.03 22.37 2.78
CA HIS A 36 6.56 22.79 1.49
C HIS A 36 6.11 24.19 1.05
N LEU A 37 5.25 24.85 1.83
CA LEU A 37 4.73 26.18 1.51
C LEU A 37 5.55 27.28 2.19
N PRO A 38 5.94 28.34 1.46
CA PRO A 38 6.58 29.50 2.07
C PRO A 38 5.59 30.28 2.91
N ALA A 39 6.10 31.00 3.93
CA ALA A 39 5.29 31.80 4.84
C ALA A 39 4.40 32.82 4.12
N VAL A 40 4.90 33.39 3.03
CA VAL A 40 4.16 34.35 2.19
C VAL A 40 2.86 33.77 1.64
N ILE A 41 2.86 32.49 1.26
CA ILE A 41 1.64 31.80 0.80
C ILE A 41 0.78 31.37 1.99
N LEU A 42 1.39 30.86 3.06
CA LEU A 42 0.66 30.41 4.25
C LEU A 42 -0.16 31.54 4.90
N ASN A 43 0.39 32.75 4.95
CA ASN A 43 -0.26 33.91 5.57
C ASN A 43 -1.22 34.64 4.62
N LYS A 44 -1.28 34.25 3.35
CA LYS A 44 -2.12 34.90 2.35
C LYS A 44 -3.57 34.45 2.49
N PRO A 45 -4.56 35.38 2.37
CA PRO A 45 -5.96 35.01 2.24
C PRO A 45 -6.21 34.08 1.05
N VAL A 46 -7.01 33.02 1.26
CA VAL A 46 -7.31 32.02 0.20
C VAL A 46 -7.97 32.70 -1.01
N SER A 47 -8.83 33.68 -0.79
CA SER A 47 -9.51 34.46 -1.84
C SER A 47 -8.56 35.23 -2.75
N LEU A 48 -7.32 35.49 -2.32
CA LEU A 48 -6.30 36.21 -3.08
C LEU A 48 -5.28 35.32 -3.79
N LEU A 49 -5.43 33.99 -3.71
CA LEU A 49 -4.55 33.08 -4.41
C LEU A 49 -4.79 33.11 -5.92
N GLY A 50 -3.70 33.27 -6.69
CA GLY A 50 -3.72 33.25 -8.14
C GLY A 50 -3.19 31.93 -8.73
N ALA A 51 -3.69 31.56 -9.92
CA ALA A 51 -3.25 30.34 -10.61
C ALA A 51 -1.76 30.36 -10.94
N THR A 52 -1.22 31.50 -11.36
CA THR A 52 0.20 31.68 -11.71
C THR A 52 1.10 31.50 -10.48
N GLU A 53 0.69 32.01 -9.33
CA GLU A 53 1.42 31.90 -8.07
C GLU A 53 1.49 30.44 -7.61
N LEU A 54 0.34 29.75 -7.63
CA LEU A 54 0.26 28.33 -7.27
C LEU A 54 1.08 27.43 -8.22
N ARG A 55 1.09 27.76 -9.51
CA ARG A 55 1.93 27.06 -10.50
C ARG A 55 3.40 27.31 -10.21
N ARG A 56 3.83 28.54 -9.96
CA ARG A 56 5.22 28.87 -9.60
C ARG A 56 5.67 28.11 -8.34
N TRP A 57 4.82 28.04 -7.32
CA TRP A 57 5.12 27.24 -6.14
C TRP A 57 5.30 25.77 -6.50
N ARG A 58 4.37 25.16 -7.23
CA ARG A 58 4.47 23.77 -7.67
C ARG A 58 5.78 23.51 -8.42
N ASP A 59 6.12 24.38 -9.35
CA ASP A 59 7.29 24.23 -10.21
C ASP A 59 8.60 24.48 -9.43
N SER A 60 8.57 25.34 -8.39
CA SER A 60 9.69 25.55 -7.49
C SER A 60 10.05 24.30 -6.68
N LEU A 61 9.07 23.42 -6.41
CA LEU A 61 9.35 22.14 -5.73
C LEU A 61 10.12 21.18 -6.64
N LEU A 62 9.87 21.18 -7.94
CA LEU A 62 10.67 20.44 -8.92
C LEU A 62 12.10 21.00 -9.00
N ALA A 63 12.25 22.32 -9.04
CA ALA A 63 13.56 22.97 -9.05
C ALA A 63 14.39 22.67 -7.78
N LYS A 64 13.73 22.38 -6.65
CA LYS A 64 14.37 21.89 -5.40
C LYS A 64 14.69 20.38 -5.43
N GLY A 65 14.50 19.70 -6.56
CA GLY A 65 14.82 18.29 -6.74
C GLY A 65 13.77 17.31 -6.20
N LEU A 66 12.56 17.77 -5.83
CA LEU A 66 11.51 16.85 -5.40
C LEU A 66 10.99 16.05 -6.60
N ALA A 67 10.82 14.75 -6.41
CA ALA A 67 10.24 13.88 -7.43
C ALA A 67 8.79 14.32 -7.77
N PRO A 68 8.35 14.21 -9.05
CA PRO A 68 7.01 14.59 -9.50
C PRO A 68 5.88 13.98 -8.67
N GLY A 69 6.04 12.73 -8.19
CA GLY A 69 5.07 12.07 -7.31
C GLY A 69 4.95 12.74 -5.94
N THR A 70 6.04 13.26 -5.38
CA THR A 70 6.05 14.01 -4.12
C THR A 70 5.37 15.36 -4.30
N VAL A 71 5.67 16.06 -5.39
CA VAL A 71 5.02 17.34 -5.75
C VAL A 71 3.52 17.14 -5.94
N ASN A 72 3.11 16.09 -6.68
CA ASN A 72 1.69 15.76 -6.85
C ASN A 72 0.99 15.43 -5.53
N ARG A 73 1.67 14.84 -4.56
CA ARG A 73 1.13 14.59 -3.23
C ARG A 73 0.94 15.92 -2.46
N ALA A 74 1.95 16.78 -2.43
CA ALA A 74 1.89 18.07 -1.76
C ALA A 74 0.76 18.93 -2.34
N LYS A 75 0.68 19.07 -3.67
CA LYS A 75 -0.38 19.84 -4.31
C LYS A 75 -1.78 19.27 -4.04
N THR A 76 -1.93 17.95 -3.91
CA THR A 76 -3.22 17.32 -3.63
C THR A 76 -3.72 17.65 -2.23
N GLY A 77 -2.83 17.66 -1.23
CA GLY A 77 -3.19 18.07 0.13
C GLY A 77 -3.50 19.56 0.23
N LEU A 78 -2.72 20.43 -0.44
CA LEU A 78 -3.03 21.86 -0.53
C LEU A 78 -4.41 22.08 -1.18
N ARG A 79 -4.67 21.45 -2.33
CA ARG A 79 -5.96 21.58 -3.01
C ARG A 79 -7.13 21.13 -2.11
N ALA A 80 -6.98 20.03 -1.36
CA ALA A 80 -8.02 19.56 -0.46
C ALA A 80 -8.32 20.57 0.68
N ALA A 81 -7.27 21.21 1.22
CA ALA A 81 -7.44 22.26 2.22
C ALA A 81 -8.17 23.51 1.65
N LEU A 82 -7.80 23.94 0.43
CA LEU A 82 -8.43 25.09 -0.23
C LEU A 82 -9.89 24.80 -0.64
N GLU A 83 -10.20 23.59 -1.14
CA GLU A 83 -11.58 23.18 -1.46
C GLU A 83 -12.45 23.16 -0.19
N LEU A 84 -11.92 22.65 0.93
CA LEU A 84 -12.65 22.66 2.20
C LEU A 84 -12.88 24.09 2.71
N ALA A 85 -11.86 24.95 2.64
CA ALA A 85 -12.00 26.36 3.02
C ALA A 85 -13.07 27.08 2.19
N ALA A 86 -13.10 26.85 0.87
CA ALA A 86 -14.10 27.43 -0.02
C ALA A 86 -15.53 26.87 0.23
N ALA A 87 -15.64 25.65 0.75
CA ALA A 87 -16.95 25.11 1.16
C ALA A 87 -17.48 25.73 2.46
N HIS A 88 -16.59 26.26 3.31
CA HIS A 88 -16.95 26.88 4.59
C HIS A 88 -17.02 28.42 4.55
N ASP A 89 -16.38 29.06 3.57
CA ASP A 89 -16.37 30.54 3.45
C ASP A 89 -16.82 30.95 2.05
N PRO A 90 -18.06 31.46 1.89
CA PRO A 90 -18.63 31.86 0.59
C PRO A 90 -17.88 33.03 -0.08
N ARG A 91 -17.03 33.76 0.66
CA ARG A 91 -16.18 34.83 0.10
C ARG A 91 -15.05 34.27 -0.77
N ILE A 92 -14.77 32.96 -0.67
CA ILE A 92 -13.74 32.28 -1.47
C ILE A 92 -14.36 31.80 -2.80
N THR A 93 -14.28 32.63 -3.82
CA THR A 93 -14.87 32.38 -5.15
C THR A 93 -13.85 31.99 -6.23
N ASN A 94 -12.56 32.05 -5.90
CA ASN A 94 -11.45 31.87 -6.84
C ASN A 94 -11.00 30.40 -7.02
N GLN A 95 -11.89 29.43 -6.87
CA GLN A 95 -11.59 27.99 -6.97
C GLN A 95 -10.91 27.59 -8.28
N ARG A 96 -11.15 28.32 -9.38
CA ARG A 96 -10.47 28.10 -10.65
C ARG A 96 -8.95 28.28 -10.54
N ALA A 97 -8.48 29.12 -9.61
CA ALA A 97 -7.05 29.37 -9.43
C ALA A 97 -6.27 28.11 -9.08
N TRP A 98 -6.77 27.29 -8.13
CA TRP A 98 -6.09 26.03 -7.78
C TRP A 98 -6.45 24.87 -8.69
N LYS A 99 -7.61 24.87 -9.34
CA LYS A 99 -7.91 23.87 -10.39
C LYS A 99 -6.89 23.96 -11.53
N VAL A 100 -6.51 25.16 -11.93
CA VAL A 100 -5.54 25.41 -13.00
C VAL A 100 -4.10 25.40 -12.48
N GLY A 101 -3.79 26.12 -11.40
CA GLY A 101 -2.44 26.30 -10.88
C GLY A 101 -1.85 25.02 -10.28
N LEU A 102 -2.70 24.16 -9.69
CA LEU A 102 -2.31 22.89 -9.11
C LEU A 102 -2.66 21.69 -10.02
N SER A 103 -2.57 21.84 -11.34
CA SER A 103 -2.70 20.72 -12.27
C SER A 103 -1.65 19.64 -11.99
N ALA A 104 -2.00 18.38 -12.25
CA ALA A 104 -1.10 17.25 -11.99
C ALA A 104 0.10 17.27 -12.95
N LEU A 105 1.27 16.94 -12.43
CA LEU A 105 2.44 16.68 -13.25
C LEU A 105 2.26 15.29 -13.90
N PRO A 106 2.55 15.16 -15.20
CA PRO A 106 2.53 13.88 -15.89
C PRO A 106 3.65 12.96 -15.37
N ASP A 107 3.58 11.70 -15.70
CA ASP A 107 4.61 10.66 -15.42
C ASP A 107 5.07 10.56 -13.96
N ALA A 108 4.26 11.07 -13.03
CA ALA A 108 4.56 11.08 -11.60
C ALA A 108 4.51 9.70 -10.95
N HIS A 109 4.02 8.69 -11.64
CA HIS A 109 3.85 7.32 -11.15
C HIS A 109 4.78 6.34 -11.87
N ARG A 110 6.09 6.53 -11.78
CA ARG A 110 7.00 5.40 -12.02
C ARG A 110 6.92 4.48 -10.81
N ALA A 111 5.92 3.59 -10.79
CA ALA A 111 5.85 2.54 -9.80
C ALA A 111 7.07 1.63 -9.98
N ARG A 112 7.91 1.52 -8.97
CA ARG A 112 9.00 0.53 -8.91
C ARG A 112 8.36 -0.83 -8.61
N ASN A 113 7.73 -1.44 -9.62
CA ASN A 113 7.18 -2.79 -9.49
C ASN A 113 8.31 -3.79 -9.73
N VAL A 114 9.21 -3.88 -8.75
CA VAL A 114 10.28 -4.89 -8.77
C VAL A 114 9.64 -6.23 -8.46
N ILE A 115 9.82 -7.18 -9.37
CA ILE A 115 9.38 -8.56 -9.23
C ILE A 115 10.64 -9.41 -9.10
N LEU A 116 10.67 -10.21 -8.07
CA LEU A 116 11.77 -11.09 -7.72
C LEU A 116 11.34 -12.54 -8.01
N ASP A 117 12.25 -13.35 -8.50
CA ASP A 117 12.07 -14.79 -8.58
C ASP A 117 12.10 -15.43 -7.19
N ASP A 118 11.63 -16.67 -7.11
CA ASP A 118 11.51 -17.41 -5.85
C ASP A 118 12.86 -17.67 -5.17
N ALA A 119 13.93 -17.85 -5.94
CA ALA A 119 15.27 -18.06 -5.40
C ALA A 119 15.78 -16.79 -4.71
N THR A 120 15.56 -15.65 -5.34
CA THR A 120 15.90 -14.33 -4.77
C THR A 120 15.07 -14.02 -3.53
N VAL A 121 13.76 -14.30 -3.54
CA VAL A 121 12.91 -14.14 -2.34
C VAL A 121 13.42 -15.01 -1.18
N ARG A 122 13.76 -16.28 -1.43
CA ARG A 122 14.32 -17.16 -0.39
C ARG A 122 15.66 -16.65 0.14
N ARG A 123 16.52 -16.10 -0.71
CA ARG A 123 17.79 -15.47 -0.32
C ARG A 123 17.58 -14.28 0.61
N ILE A 124 16.61 -13.41 0.29
CA ILE A 124 16.23 -12.27 1.16
C ILE A 124 15.72 -12.75 2.51
N VAL A 125 14.84 -13.75 2.53
CA VAL A 125 14.32 -14.32 3.79
C VAL A 125 15.46 -14.88 4.64
N ARG A 126 16.40 -15.64 4.05
CA ARG A 126 17.57 -16.16 4.75
C ARG A 126 18.42 -15.03 5.34
N ALA A 127 18.81 -14.06 4.51
CA ALA A 127 19.59 -12.91 4.97
C ALA A 127 18.89 -12.12 6.09
N ALA A 128 17.55 -12.08 6.08
CA ALA A 128 16.78 -11.44 7.14
C ALA A 128 16.86 -12.20 8.46
N TYR A 129 16.81 -13.54 8.44
CA TYR A 129 17.00 -14.36 9.63
C TYR A 129 18.44 -14.30 10.16
N ASP A 130 19.42 -14.24 9.26
CA ASP A 130 20.82 -14.05 9.63
C ASP A 130 21.08 -12.68 10.28
N HIS A 131 20.30 -11.65 9.88
CA HIS A 131 20.39 -10.31 10.45
C HIS A 131 19.69 -10.20 11.81
N ASP A 132 18.44 -10.65 11.91
CA ASP A 132 17.63 -10.64 13.14
C ASP A 132 16.45 -11.61 13.00
N ARG A 133 16.24 -12.49 13.99
CA ARG A 133 15.17 -13.50 13.96
C ARG A 133 13.78 -12.89 13.82
N ALA A 134 13.49 -11.81 14.55
CA ALA A 134 12.19 -11.15 14.52
C ALA A 134 11.92 -10.46 13.18
N LEU A 135 12.95 -9.86 12.59
CA LEU A 135 12.88 -9.30 11.24
C LEU A 135 12.71 -10.42 10.21
N GLY A 136 13.46 -11.53 10.33
CA GLY A 136 13.36 -12.68 9.46
C GLY A 136 11.93 -13.23 9.41
N LEU A 137 11.33 -13.44 10.55
CA LEU A 137 9.94 -13.92 10.64
C LEU A 137 8.95 -12.93 10.00
N MET A 138 9.08 -11.64 10.26
CA MET A 138 8.23 -10.62 9.63
C MET A 138 8.38 -10.61 8.11
N ILE A 139 9.60 -10.75 7.60
CA ILE A 139 9.88 -10.78 6.15
C ILE A 139 9.37 -12.10 5.53
N GLU A 140 9.49 -13.23 6.21
CA GLU A 140 8.94 -14.50 5.73
C GLU A 140 7.41 -14.44 5.63
N VAL A 141 6.71 -13.93 6.65
CA VAL A 141 5.26 -13.73 6.57
C VAL A 141 4.89 -12.77 5.42
N ALA A 142 5.67 -11.70 5.21
CA ALA A 142 5.48 -10.79 4.08
C ALA A 142 5.67 -11.50 2.72
N ALA A 143 6.68 -12.35 2.59
CA ALA A 143 7.00 -13.08 1.37
C ALA A 143 5.95 -14.13 1.01
N VAL A 144 5.47 -14.87 2.01
CA VAL A 144 4.45 -15.91 1.84
C VAL A 144 3.08 -15.32 1.53
N THR A 145 2.65 -14.29 2.28
CA THR A 145 1.30 -13.75 2.19
C THR A 145 1.15 -12.59 1.22
N GLY A 146 2.24 -11.93 0.85
CA GLY A 146 2.21 -10.66 0.10
C GLY A 146 1.52 -9.51 0.84
N ALA A 147 1.34 -9.63 2.17
CA ALA A 147 0.64 -8.62 2.97
C ALA A 147 1.44 -7.30 3.05
N ARG A 148 0.72 -6.21 3.26
CA ARG A 148 1.37 -4.91 3.54
C ARG A 148 1.88 -4.88 4.97
N LEU A 149 3.01 -4.19 5.21
CA LEU A 149 3.54 -4.03 6.57
C LEU A 149 2.49 -3.55 7.58
N SER A 150 1.60 -2.65 7.19
CA SER A 150 0.51 -2.17 8.06
C SER A 150 -0.54 -3.22 8.40
N GLN A 151 -0.62 -4.31 7.65
CA GLN A 151 -1.46 -5.47 7.95
C GLN A 151 -0.70 -6.41 8.90
N LEU A 152 0.56 -6.72 8.59
CA LEU A 152 1.44 -7.53 9.43
C LEU A 152 1.58 -6.96 10.85
N ALA A 153 1.75 -5.65 10.95
CA ALA A 153 1.85 -4.94 12.23
C ALA A 153 0.57 -5.01 13.10
N ARG A 154 -0.56 -5.42 12.53
CA ARG A 154 -1.84 -5.55 13.24
C ARG A 154 -2.28 -6.99 13.48
N LEU A 155 -1.47 -7.96 13.07
CA LEU A 155 -1.72 -9.36 13.40
C LEU A 155 -1.63 -9.55 14.91
N GLU A 156 -2.59 -10.27 15.44
CA GLU A 156 -2.69 -10.69 16.82
C GLU A 156 -2.52 -12.21 16.91
N VAL A 157 -2.20 -12.72 18.08
CA VAL A 157 -2.03 -14.18 18.31
C VAL A 157 -3.30 -14.93 17.90
N ALA A 158 -4.47 -14.39 18.20
CA ALA A 158 -5.77 -14.97 17.82
C ALA A 158 -5.99 -15.04 16.30
N ASP A 159 -5.23 -14.26 15.49
CA ASP A 159 -5.32 -14.32 14.03
C ASP A 159 -4.61 -15.54 13.44
N LEU A 160 -3.82 -16.27 14.22
CA LEU A 160 -3.14 -17.50 13.78
C LEU A 160 -4.06 -18.70 13.93
N GLN A 161 -4.41 -19.33 12.83
CA GLN A 161 -5.11 -20.62 12.77
C GLN A 161 -4.11 -21.67 12.30
N ALA A 162 -3.31 -22.21 13.23
CA ALA A 162 -2.23 -23.16 12.94
C ALA A 162 -2.66 -24.62 13.10
N ASP A 163 -3.80 -24.87 13.73
CA ASP A 163 -4.28 -26.22 13.99
C ASP A 163 -5.03 -26.79 12.78
N GLY A 164 -4.68 -28.00 12.39
CA GLY A 164 -5.27 -28.67 11.24
C GLY A 164 -4.39 -28.67 9.97
N PRO A 165 -4.88 -29.32 8.89
CA PRO A 165 -4.11 -29.55 7.67
C PRO A 165 -3.93 -28.28 6.80
N GLU A 166 -4.76 -27.27 6.99
CA GLU A 166 -4.80 -26.07 6.17
C GLU A 166 -4.58 -24.80 7.02
N PRO A 167 -3.35 -24.55 7.49
CA PRO A 167 -3.07 -23.39 8.33
C PRO A 167 -3.25 -22.10 7.59
N ARG A 168 -3.71 -21.07 8.30
CA ARG A 168 -3.98 -19.73 7.74
C ARG A 168 -3.77 -18.63 8.76
N LEU A 169 -3.57 -17.41 8.25
CA LEU A 169 -3.62 -16.19 9.03
C LEU A 169 -4.92 -15.44 8.71
N LEU A 170 -5.62 -14.97 9.73
CA LEU A 170 -6.74 -14.05 9.60
C LEU A 170 -6.18 -12.64 9.39
N MET A 171 -5.82 -12.31 8.15
CA MET A 171 -5.14 -11.08 7.79
C MET A 171 -6.05 -9.86 7.96
N PRO A 172 -5.65 -8.85 8.75
CA PRO A 172 -6.40 -7.61 8.87
C PRO A 172 -6.49 -6.87 7.53
N LEU A 173 -7.68 -6.40 7.16
CA LEU A 173 -7.83 -5.59 5.95
C LEU A 173 -7.12 -4.25 6.08
N SER A 174 -6.63 -3.70 4.95
CA SER A 174 -5.98 -2.39 4.97
C SER A 174 -6.95 -1.29 5.35
N ALA A 175 -6.52 -0.39 6.24
CA ALA A 175 -7.32 0.75 6.68
C ALA A 175 -7.44 1.87 5.61
N LYS A 176 -7.22 1.58 4.33
CA LYS A 176 -7.36 2.54 3.23
C LYS A 176 -8.84 2.72 2.88
N GLY A 177 -9.31 3.97 2.92
CA GLY A 177 -10.66 4.35 2.51
C GLY A 177 -11.62 4.67 3.67
N ARG A 178 -12.87 5.00 3.34
CA ARG A 178 -13.89 5.58 4.22
C ARG A 178 -14.44 4.68 5.33
N ALA A 179 -14.00 3.44 5.44
CA ALA A 179 -14.62 2.50 6.37
C ALA A 179 -13.81 2.35 7.64
N ARG A 180 -14.15 3.17 8.65
CA ARG A 180 -13.70 3.03 10.04
C ARG A 180 -14.00 1.61 10.59
N ASN A 181 -15.09 0.99 10.12
CA ASN A 181 -15.53 -0.36 10.50
C ASN A 181 -14.63 -1.48 9.95
N LYS A 182 -13.84 -1.24 8.88
CA LYS A 182 -12.95 -2.26 8.28
C LYS A 182 -11.70 -2.59 9.11
N ARG A 183 -11.43 -1.86 10.18
CA ARG A 183 -10.27 -2.17 11.05
C ARG A 183 -10.36 -3.53 11.74
N HIS A 184 -11.57 -4.02 11.97
CA HIS A 184 -11.84 -5.29 12.64
C HIS A 184 -12.09 -6.44 11.66
N GLU A 185 -12.27 -6.15 10.37
CA GLU A 185 -12.46 -7.19 9.37
C GLU A 185 -11.14 -7.96 9.16
N ARG A 186 -11.27 -9.29 9.12
CA ARG A 186 -10.19 -10.24 8.91
C ARG A 186 -10.49 -11.07 7.66
N ARG A 187 -9.45 -11.49 6.96
CA ARG A 187 -9.56 -12.35 5.79
C ARG A 187 -8.60 -13.51 5.93
N PRO A 188 -9.06 -14.76 5.74
CA PRO A 188 -8.19 -15.91 5.78
C PRO A 188 -7.22 -15.86 4.59
N VAL A 189 -5.92 -16.00 4.89
CA VAL A 189 -4.83 -16.11 3.93
C VAL A 189 -4.06 -17.37 4.25
N PRO A 190 -4.00 -18.36 3.34
CA PRO A 190 -3.26 -19.58 3.53
C PRO A 190 -1.78 -19.32 3.81
N ILE A 191 -1.19 -20.12 4.69
CA ILE A 191 0.25 -20.14 4.95
C ILE A 191 0.77 -21.57 4.89
N THR A 192 2.08 -21.73 4.77
CA THR A 192 2.69 -23.07 4.77
C THR A 192 2.66 -23.68 6.17
N PRO A 193 2.57 -25.03 6.30
CA PRO A 193 2.66 -25.70 7.60
C PRO A 193 3.95 -25.35 8.36
N ALA A 194 5.07 -25.21 7.65
CA ALA A 194 6.35 -24.84 8.26
C ALA A 194 6.27 -23.44 8.92
N LEU A 195 5.75 -22.43 8.21
CA LEU A 195 5.57 -21.10 8.77
C LEU A 195 4.56 -21.09 9.92
N ALA A 196 3.49 -21.88 9.82
CA ALA A 196 2.51 -22.02 10.91
C ALA A 196 3.15 -22.57 12.20
N ALA A 197 4.02 -23.57 12.08
CA ALA A 197 4.75 -24.15 13.22
C ALA A 197 5.65 -23.11 13.89
N VAL A 198 6.40 -22.32 13.10
CA VAL A 198 7.25 -21.24 13.64
C VAL A 198 6.40 -20.19 14.35
N LEU A 199 5.31 -19.75 13.72
CA LEU A 199 4.41 -18.74 14.32
C LEU A 199 3.74 -19.26 15.60
N LYS A 200 3.36 -20.55 15.65
CA LYS A 200 2.79 -21.18 16.84
C LYS A 200 3.78 -21.19 18.00
N GLN A 201 5.05 -21.49 17.73
CA GLN A 201 6.11 -21.43 18.72
C GLN A 201 6.32 -20.00 19.24
N GLU A 202 6.36 -19.01 18.36
CA GLU A 202 6.51 -17.59 18.74
C GLU A 202 5.30 -17.05 19.52
N ALA A 203 4.11 -17.57 19.28
CA ALA A 203 2.89 -17.18 19.98
C ALA A 203 2.72 -17.83 21.35
N GLN A 204 3.52 -18.84 21.69
CA GLN A 204 3.34 -19.66 22.89
C GLN A 204 3.38 -18.80 24.16
N GLY A 205 2.39 -18.99 25.04
CA GLY A 205 2.28 -18.28 26.32
C GLY A 205 1.84 -16.81 26.19
N ARG A 206 1.49 -16.34 25.00
CA ARG A 206 1.06 -14.96 24.79
C ARG A 206 -0.48 -14.85 24.72
N ALA A 207 -1.00 -13.70 25.19
CA ALA A 207 -2.44 -13.45 25.17
C ALA A 207 -2.98 -13.39 23.73
N PRO A 208 -4.26 -13.77 23.50
CA PRO A 208 -4.86 -13.78 22.16
C PRO A 208 -4.85 -12.44 21.44
N ASP A 209 -4.95 -11.33 22.16
CA ASP A 209 -4.92 -9.94 21.65
C ASP A 209 -3.50 -9.35 21.56
N ALA A 210 -2.49 -10.10 22.02
CA ALA A 210 -1.10 -9.68 21.87
C ALA A 210 -0.69 -9.65 20.38
N PRO A 211 0.22 -8.75 19.98
CA PRO A 211 0.73 -8.71 18.63
C PRO A 211 1.39 -10.05 18.25
N LEU A 212 1.04 -10.66 17.12
CA LEU A 212 1.67 -11.92 16.68
C LEU A 212 3.15 -11.74 16.32
N LEU A 213 3.46 -10.64 15.61
CA LEU A 213 4.81 -10.31 15.18
C LEU A 213 5.37 -9.18 16.04
N LEU A 214 6.46 -9.43 16.73
CA LEU A 214 7.19 -8.47 17.54
C LEU A 214 8.57 -8.20 16.96
N ARG A 215 9.15 -7.07 17.30
CA ARG A 215 10.54 -6.72 17.10
C ARG A 215 11.39 -7.39 18.20
N ALA A 216 12.71 -7.46 18.01
CA ALA A 216 13.63 -8.00 18.99
C ALA A 216 13.53 -7.33 20.38
N ASN A 217 13.12 -6.07 20.42
CA ASN A 217 12.89 -5.33 21.68
C ASN A 217 11.49 -5.53 22.29
N GLY A 218 10.68 -6.47 21.77
CA GLY A 218 9.34 -6.76 22.24
C GLY A 218 8.25 -5.77 21.77
N GLU A 219 8.60 -4.74 21.01
CA GLU A 219 7.61 -3.79 20.51
C GLU A 219 6.91 -4.29 19.24
N ARG A 220 5.69 -3.78 19.02
CA ARG A 220 4.93 -4.02 17.79
C ARG A 220 5.62 -3.36 16.58
N TRP A 221 5.63 -4.04 15.44
CA TRP A 221 6.08 -3.44 14.17
C TRP A 221 5.18 -2.27 13.76
N GLY A 222 5.78 -1.23 13.17
CA GLY A 222 5.03 -0.09 12.64
C GLY A 222 4.45 0.87 13.69
N HIS A 223 4.81 0.73 14.98
CA HIS A 223 4.43 1.68 16.02
C HIS A 223 5.28 2.95 15.95
N GLY A 224 4.62 4.13 16.01
CA GLY A 224 5.29 5.43 15.96
C GLY A 224 5.63 5.96 14.56
N ARG A 225 6.22 7.18 14.51
CA ARG A 225 6.61 7.87 13.27
C ARG A 225 7.88 7.26 12.62
N ARG A 226 8.67 6.49 13.34
CA ARG A 226 9.94 5.92 12.86
C ARG A 226 9.69 4.63 12.09
N ARG A 227 10.14 4.59 10.83
CA ARG A 227 10.11 3.39 9.99
C ARG A 227 11.35 2.54 10.27
N HIS A 228 11.43 1.98 11.48
CA HIS A 228 12.58 1.18 11.94
C HIS A 228 12.96 0.08 10.95
N HIS A 229 11.99 -0.65 10.40
CA HIS A 229 12.21 -1.71 9.42
C HIS A 229 12.94 -1.26 8.14
N ARG A 230 13.00 0.04 7.83
CA ARG A 230 13.57 0.49 6.55
C ARG A 230 15.09 0.34 6.49
N ASN A 231 15.78 0.69 7.56
CA ASN A 231 17.25 0.59 7.61
C ASN A 231 17.65 -0.88 7.72
N ASP A 232 16.99 -1.65 8.59
CA ASP A 232 17.24 -3.07 8.75
C ASP A 232 16.97 -3.83 7.44
N PHE A 233 15.89 -3.52 6.73
CA PHE A 233 15.61 -4.11 5.43
C PHE A 233 16.65 -3.72 4.35
N ARG A 234 17.19 -2.50 4.37
CA ARG A 234 18.29 -2.12 3.48
C ARG A 234 19.53 -2.99 3.72
N ALA A 235 19.93 -3.18 4.97
CA ALA A 235 21.04 -4.05 5.32
C ALA A 235 20.80 -5.51 4.86
N VAL A 236 19.58 -6.02 5.02
CA VAL A 236 19.19 -7.35 4.51
C VAL A 236 19.33 -7.45 2.98
N ILE A 237 18.90 -6.41 2.24
CA ILE A 237 18.98 -6.39 0.78
C ILE A 237 20.45 -6.34 0.32
N GLU A 238 21.29 -5.56 0.98
CA GLU A 238 22.73 -5.51 0.73
C GLU A 238 23.39 -6.86 1.02
N ALA A 239 23.06 -7.51 2.15
CA ALA A 239 23.54 -8.85 2.51
C ALA A 239 23.05 -9.93 1.51
N ALA A 240 21.88 -9.74 0.90
CA ALA A 240 21.38 -10.58 -0.16
C ALA A 240 22.00 -10.29 -1.54
N ALA A 241 23.04 -9.43 -1.62
CA ALA A 241 23.69 -8.98 -2.86
C ALA A 241 22.70 -8.35 -3.87
N LEU A 242 21.83 -7.48 -3.38
CA LEU A 242 20.83 -6.74 -4.18
C LEU A 242 20.95 -5.23 -3.91
N ASP A 243 20.45 -4.42 -4.85
CA ASP A 243 20.43 -2.97 -4.70
C ASP A 243 19.28 -2.50 -3.77
N PRO A 244 19.60 -1.92 -2.58
CA PRO A 244 18.59 -1.46 -1.63
C PRO A 244 17.85 -0.19 -2.08
N ASP A 245 18.30 0.50 -3.12
CA ASP A 245 17.58 1.61 -3.71
C ASP A 245 16.54 1.15 -4.74
N VAL A 246 16.68 -0.07 -5.22
CA VAL A 246 15.75 -0.73 -6.16
C VAL A 246 14.78 -1.63 -5.43
N VAL A 247 15.27 -2.53 -4.58
CA VAL A 247 14.46 -3.54 -3.89
C VAL A 247 13.91 -2.99 -2.58
N THR A 248 12.62 -2.85 -2.50
CA THR A 248 11.91 -2.43 -1.28
C THR A 248 11.05 -3.56 -0.74
N LEU A 249 10.59 -3.46 0.52
CA LEU A 249 9.71 -4.47 1.12
C LEU A 249 8.45 -4.74 0.26
N SER A 250 7.99 -3.76 -0.52
CA SER A 250 6.88 -3.94 -1.45
C SER A 250 7.18 -4.91 -2.59
N ALA A 251 8.46 -5.16 -2.90
CA ALA A 251 8.84 -6.14 -3.92
C ALA A 251 8.37 -7.55 -3.56
N LEU A 252 8.40 -7.94 -2.29
CA LEU A 252 7.87 -9.23 -1.82
C LEU A 252 6.39 -9.40 -2.18
N ARG A 253 5.60 -8.34 -1.99
CA ARG A 253 4.19 -8.33 -2.36
C ARG A 253 3.98 -8.38 -3.88
N HIS A 254 4.76 -7.60 -4.65
CA HIS A 254 4.69 -7.62 -6.12
C HIS A 254 5.01 -9.03 -6.64
N SER A 255 6.04 -9.67 -6.10
CA SER A 255 6.45 -11.02 -6.46
C SER A 255 5.38 -12.06 -6.08
N SER A 256 4.77 -11.94 -4.89
CA SER A 256 3.68 -12.84 -4.46
C SER A 256 2.46 -12.74 -5.40
N ILE A 257 2.06 -11.54 -5.81
CA ILE A 257 0.96 -11.34 -6.76
C ILE A 257 1.30 -11.98 -8.12
N VAL A 258 2.49 -11.69 -8.66
CA VAL A 258 2.90 -12.22 -9.98
C VAL A 258 3.05 -13.73 -9.93
N ARG A 259 3.63 -14.30 -8.87
CA ARG A 259 3.73 -15.76 -8.69
C ARG A 259 2.36 -16.45 -8.79
N MET A 260 1.34 -15.91 -8.10
CA MET A 260 -0.02 -16.48 -8.17
C MET A 260 -0.62 -16.34 -9.58
N LEU A 261 -0.39 -15.22 -10.26
CA LEU A 261 -0.87 -15.04 -11.63
C LEU A 261 -0.20 -16.01 -12.61
N LEU A 262 1.10 -16.27 -12.45
CA LEU A 262 1.86 -17.19 -13.32
C LEU A 262 1.44 -18.67 -13.14
N VAL A 263 0.91 -19.05 -11.99
CA VAL A 263 0.31 -20.38 -11.78
C VAL A 263 -1.20 -20.43 -12.04
N ASN A 264 -1.71 -19.42 -12.76
CA ASN A 264 -3.12 -19.33 -13.20
C ASN A 264 -4.14 -19.21 -12.06
N THR A 265 -3.75 -18.72 -10.88
CA THR A 265 -4.72 -18.41 -9.85
C THR A 265 -5.69 -17.34 -10.38
N PRO A 266 -7.02 -17.55 -10.30
CA PRO A 266 -7.99 -16.58 -10.78
C PRO A 266 -7.75 -15.19 -10.19
N ILE A 267 -7.74 -14.15 -11.03
CA ILE A 267 -7.39 -12.78 -10.63
C ILE A 267 -8.24 -12.24 -9.47
N ARG A 268 -9.48 -12.70 -9.35
CA ARG A 268 -10.37 -12.35 -8.22
C ARG A 268 -9.86 -12.95 -6.90
N ILE A 269 -9.33 -14.16 -6.93
CA ILE A 269 -8.72 -14.80 -5.74
C ILE A 269 -7.44 -14.04 -5.38
N VAL A 270 -6.57 -13.78 -6.35
CA VAL A 270 -5.34 -12.99 -6.13
C VAL A 270 -5.67 -11.62 -5.53
N SER A 271 -6.66 -10.90 -6.08
CA SER A 271 -7.06 -9.59 -5.56
C SER A 271 -7.60 -9.68 -4.13
N THR A 272 -8.34 -10.74 -3.83
CA THR A 272 -8.89 -11.01 -2.50
C THR A 272 -7.78 -11.27 -1.49
N LEU A 273 -6.89 -12.23 -1.75
CA LEU A 273 -5.80 -12.60 -0.84
C LEU A 273 -4.85 -11.42 -0.56
N HIS A 274 -4.61 -10.58 -1.56
CA HIS A 274 -3.72 -9.42 -1.42
C HIS A 274 -4.45 -8.13 -1.01
N ASP A 275 -5.73 -8.18 -0.65
CA ASP A 275 -6.51 -6.98 -0.26
C ASP A 275 -6.29 -5.82 -1.25
N THR A 276 -6.59 -6.07 -2.52
CA THR A 276 -6.50 -5.08 -3.60
C THR A 276 -7.67 -5.27 -4.57
N SER A 277 -7.82 -4.40 -5.56
CA SER A 277 -8.85 -4.56 -6.58
C SER A 277 -8.30 -5.25 -7.84
N VAL A 278 -9.16 -5.96 -8.56
CA VAL A 278 -8.84 -6.53 -9.89
C VAL A 278 -8.28 -5.44 -10.80
N LYS A 279 -8.93 -4.26 -10.87
CA LYS A 279 -8.47 -3.11 -11.67
C LYS A 279 -7.02 -2.68 -11.33
N MET A 280 -6.63 -2.79 -10.04
CA MET A 280 -5.24 -2.48 -9.64
C MET A 280 -4.26 -3.55 -10.12
N ILE A 281 -4.66 -4.82 -10.09
CA ILE A 281 -3.82 -5.92 -10.60
C ILE A 281 -3.65 -5.77 -12.11
N GLU A 282 -4.73 -5.60 -12.86
CA GLU A 282 -4.69 -5.41 -14.30
C GLU A 282 -3.79 -4.22 -14.69
N ARG A 283 -4.00 -3.07 -14.10
CA ARG A 283 -3.20 -1.87 -14.39
C ARG A 283 -1.71 -2.04 -14.08
N THR A 284 -1.37 -2.82 -13.03
CA THR A 284 -0.01 -2.87 -12.49
C THR A 284 0.78 -4.04 -13.06
N TYR A 285 0.12 -5.17 -13.35
CA TYR A 285 0.79 -6.44 -13.66
C TYR A 285 0.39 -7.05 -15.00
N SER A 286 -0.47 -6.39 -15.82
CA SER A 286 -0.96 -6.93 -17.09
C SER A 286 0.17 -7.38 -18.02
N ARG A 287 1.28 -6.64 -18.12
CA ARG A 287 2.43 -7.03 -18.94
C ARG A 287 3.03 -8.37 -18.54
N HIS A 288 3.07 -8.69 -17.24
CA HIS A 288 3.62 -9.97 -16.75
C HIS A 288 2.68 -11.14 -17.00
N ILE A 289 1.38 -10.87 -17.15
CA ILE A 289 0.40 -11.86 -17.55
C ILE A 289 0.51 -12.11 -19.06
N ALA A 290 0.67 -11.06 -19.85
CA ALA A 290 0.73 -11.12 -21.30
C ALA A 290 1.93 -11.94 -21.82
N GLU A 291 3.09 -11.85 -21.17
CA GLU A 291 4.30 -12.59 -21.56
C GLU A 291 4.13 -14.12 -21.50
N HIS A 292 3.11 -14.63 -20.79
CA HIS A 292 2.83 -16.07 -20.64
C HIS A 292 1.52 -16.49 -21.32
N THR A 293 0.86 -15.58 -22.04
CA THR A 293 -0.49 -15.79 -22.61
C THR A 293 -0.52 -16.95 -23.58
N ASP A 294 0.49 -17.10 -24.42
CA ASP A 294 0.56 -18.15 -25.46
C ASP A 294 0.59 -19.55 -24.84
N ALA A 295 1.44 -19.78 -23.83
CA ALA A 295 1.53 -21.06 -23.17
C ALA A 295 0.25 -21.43 -22.41
N LEU A 296 -0.45 -20.43 -21.86
CA LEU A 296 -1.72 -20.60 -21.17
C LEU A 296 -2.86 -20.87 -22.16
N ALA A 297 -2.92 -20.09 -23.24
CA ALA A 297 -3.92 -20.29 -24.29
C ALA A 297 -3.80 -21.69 -24.92
N ARG A 298 -2.58 -22.15 -25.21
CA ARG A 298 -2.35 -23.50 -25.78
C ARG A 298 -2.89 -24.62 -24.90
N ARG A 299 -2.84 -24.50 -23.57
CA ARG A 299 -3.39 -25.50 -22.64
C ARG A 299 -4.91 -25.53 -22.61
N ALA A 300 -5.55 -24.45 -23.05
CA ALA A 300 -7.02 -24.32 -23.08
C ALA A 300 -7.61 -24.60 -24.46
N LEU A 301 -6.77 -24.89 -25.48
CA LEU A 301 -7.25 -25.23 -26.82
C LEU A 301 -7.95 -26.59 -26.76
N LEU A 302 -9.15 -26.66 -27.35
CA LEU A 302 -9.83 -27.91 -27.57
C LEU A 302 -9.16 -28.67 -28.74
N ASP A 303 -8.62 -29.84 -28.44
CA ASP A 303 -8.14 -30.74 -29.48
C ASP A 303 -9.32 -31.50 -30.10
N VAL A 304 -9.78 -31.04 -31.24
CA VAL A 304 -10.87 -31.68 -32.00
C VAL A 304 -10.39 -32.87 -32.84
N SER A 305 -9.08 -33.14 -32.86
CA SER A 305 -8.53 -34.31 -33.59
C SER A 305 -8.73 -35.64 -32.84
N GLN A 306 -8.97 -35.56 -31.53
CA GLN A 306 -9.40 -36.77 -30.79
C GLN A 306 -10.80 -37.13 -31.26
N ARG A 307 -10.88 -38.18 -32.07
CA ARG A 307 -12.17 -38.75 -32.53
C ARG A 307 -12.99 -39.12 -31.29
N LEU A 308 -14.26 -38.70 -31.29
CA LEU A 308 -15.29 -39.01 -30.31
C LEU A 308 -15.34 -40.50 -30.02
N ALA A 309 -14.55 -40.98 -29.07
CA ALA A 309 -14.61 -42.36 -28.60
C ALA A 309 -15.69 -42.56 -27.53
N ASP A 310 -16.13 -41.51 -26.84
CA ASP A 310 -17.20 -41.62 -25.84
C ASP A 310 -18.07 -40.36 -25.78
N SER A 311 -19.37 -40.55 -26.00
CA SER A 311 -20.41 -39.53 -25.86
C SER A 311 -20.79 -39.34 -24.37
N ASN A 312 -19.97 -38.60 -23.64
CA ASN A 312 -20.37 -38.14 -22.31
C ASN A 312 -20.89 -36.70 -22.38
N VAL A 313 -22.11 -36.54 -22.86
CA VAL A 313 -22.88 -35.29 -22.69
C VAL A 313 -23.38 -35.25 -21.24
N VAL A 314 -22.73 -34.45 -20.40
CA VAL A 314 -23.27 -34.15 -19.06
C VAL A 314 -24.26 -33.00 -19.19
N PRO A 315 -25.56 -33.22 -18.94
CA PRO A 315 -26.54 -32.11 -19.00
C PRO A 315 -26.24 -31.09 -17.90
N MET A 316 -26.11 -29.82 -18.28
CA MET A 316 -26.09 -28.72 -17.34
C MET A 316 -27.37 -28.68 -16.57
N LYS A 317 -27.33 -28.91 -15.25
CA LYS A 317 -28.48 -28.64 -14.39
C LYS A 317 -28.68 -27.13 -14.31
N ALA A 318 -29.91 -26.70 -14.63
CA ALA A 318 -30.39 -25.34 -14.53
C ALA A 318 -30.39 -24.83 -13.09
#